data_fd3ea18c653ea9673d3675f01ea0a66f
#
_entry.id   fd3ea18c653ea9673d3675f01ea0a66f
#
_cell.length_a   1.000
_cell.length_b   1.000
_cell.length_c   1.000
_cell.angle_alpha   90.00
_cell.angle_beta   90.00
_cell.angle_gamma   90.00
#
_symmetry.space_group_name_H-M   'P 1'
#
loop_
_entity.id
_entity.type
_entity.pdbx_description
1 polymer ?
#
loop_
_entity_poly.entity_id
_entity_poly.type
_entity_poly.pdbx_seq_one_letter_code
_entity_poly.pdbx_strand_id
1 'polypeptide(L)'
;MLSLPFNTLLQVALKLKILTLFFSFSCLAAFTLQAASIDESAVLAAMSKSGRLADDIERDSRSRPEAVIPLLNLEPGDRVVDIFGSGGYYSELLASVVGESGEAVLHNNPGFEAWGINGLTDRFDGRDPGNITRHTRSGINLDLGEETLDGALIVMALHDLYVVPTRYDGERYVPVGNPANVGYFLEQLLMALKAGGRFVVVDHDGNPQSDNFTVSEL
;
A
#
# COMPACT_ATOMS: atom_id res chain seq x y z
N MET A 1 -7.77 -44.40 59.40
CA MET A 1 -6.69 -43.42 59.11
C MET A 1 -5.69 -44.09 58.19
N LEU A 2 -5.85 -43.89 56.88
CA LEU A 2 -5.00 -44.50 55.85
C LEU A 2 -3.81 -43.59 55.64
N SER A 3 -2.64 -44.00 56.08
CA SER A 3 -1.37 -43.32 55.79
C SER A 3 -0.83 -43.78 54.44
N LEU A 4 -0.69 -42.90 53.51
CA LEU A 4 -0.06 -43.17 52.23
C LEU A 4 1.47 -43.35 52.49
N PRO A 5 2.12 -44.30 51.81
CA PRO A 5 3.54 -44.55 51.99
C PRO A 5 4.38 -43.38 51.47
N PHE A 6 5.44 -43.04 52.19
CA PHE A 6 6.34 -41.89 51.96
C PHE A 6 6.87 -41.80 50.50
N ASN A 7 7.05 -42.92 49.83
CA ASN A 7 7.49 -43.00 48.44
C ASN A 7 6.48 -42.42 47.44
N THR A 8 5.18 -42.45 47.74
CA THR A 8 4.14 -41.95 46.86
C THR A 8 4.13 -40.41 46.85
N LEU A 9 4.33 -39.81 48.01
CA LEU A 9 4.40 -38.33 48.15
C LEU A 9 5.64 -37.76 47.46
N LEU A 10 6.78 -38.47 47.50
CA LEU A 10 8.00 -38.01 46.80
C LEU A 10 7.88 -38.07 45.29
N GLN A 11 7.19 -39.10 44.72
CA GLN A 11 6.95 -39.21 43.29
C GLN A 11 5.94 -38.15 42.78
N VAL A 12 4.93 -37.79 43.55
CA VAL A 12 3.97 -36.73 43.18
C VAL A 12 4.64 -35.37 43.22
N ALA A 13 5.49 -35.11 44.22
CA ALA A 13 6.25 -33.84 44.30
C ALA A 13 7.27 -33.69 43.16
N LEU A 14 7.91 -34.79 42.74
CA LEU A 14 8.86 -34.77 41.64
C LEU A 14 8.17 -34.57 40.30
N LYS A 15 7.00 -35.21 40.06
CA LYS A 15 6.17 -34.98 38.86
C LYS A 15 5.64 -33.56 38.78
N LEU A 16 5.25 -32.98 39.92
CA LEU A 16 4.75 -31.58 39.93
C LEU A 16 5.88 -30.57 39.65
N LYS A 17 7.12 -30.82 40.13
CA LYS A 17 8.26 -29.95 39.80
C LYS A 17 8.68 -30.03 38.33
N ILE A 18 8.59 -31.22 37.73
CA ILE A 18 8.87 -31.39 36.28
C ILE A 18 7.82 -30.72 35.43
N LEU A 19 6.53 -30.79 35.83
CA LEU A 19 5.42 -30.12 35.11
C LEU A 19 5.54 -28.59 35.20
N THR A 20 5.96 -28.03 36.34
CA THR A 20 6.18 -26.58 36.50
C THR A 20 7.41 -26.11 35.71
N LEU A 21 8.44 -26.94 35.55
CA LEU A 21 9.63 -26.60 34.75
C LEU A 21 9.29 -26.59 33.25
N PHE A 22 8.48 -27.52 32.78
CA PHE A 22 8.03 -27.52 31.37
C PHE A 22 7.09 -26.37 31.04
N PHE A 23 6.23 -25.93 31.96
CA PHE A 23 5.33 -24.79 31.76
C PHE A 23 6.07 -23.44 31.77
N SER A 24 7.17 -23.32 32.52
CA SER A 24 8.01 -22.12 32.57
C SER A 24 8.91 -21.96 31.33
N PHE A 25 9.22 -23.07 30.62
CA PHE A 25 10.06 -23.00 29.42
C PHE A 25 9.30 -22.74 28.14
N SER A 26 7.99 -22.97 28.13
CA SER A 26 7.12 -22.70 26.96
C SER A 26 6.70 -21.22 26.83
N CYS A 27 6.97 -20.38 27.80
CA CYS A 27 6.57 -18.97 27.78
C CYS A 27 7.69 -18.01 27.33
N LEU A 28 8.86 -18.53 26.89
CA LEU A 28 10.05 -17.71 26.63
C LEU A 28 10.51 -17.71 25.17
N ALA A 29 9.63 -17.98 24.21
CA ALA A 29 10.04 -17.97 22.80
C ALA A 29 8.98 -17.41 21.83
N ALA A 30 8.25 -16.37 22.24
CA ALA A 30 7.61 -15.50 21.28
C ALA A 30 8.39 -14.18 21.21
N PHE A 31 9.65 -14.25 20.83
CA PHE A 31 10.27 -13.12 20.16
C PHE A 31 9.61 -13.07 18.78
N THR A 32 8.55 -12.30 18.66
CA THR A 32 8.12 -11.81 17.35
C THR A 32 9.31 -11.00 16.82
N LEU A 33 10.06 -11.61 15.89
CA LEU A 33 10.99 -10.86 15.09
C LEU A 33 10.10 -9.92 14.25
N GLN A 34 9.88 -8.71 14.76
CA GLN A 34 9.18 -7.69 14.01
C GLN A 34 10.06 -7.36 12.82
N ALA A 35 9.53 -7.52 11.60
CA ALA A 35 10.25 -7.12 10.42
C ALA A 35 10.56 -5.61 10.54
N ALA A 36 11.75 -5.21 10.14
CA ALA A 36 12.08 -3.79 10.10
C ALA A 36 11.23 -3.10 9.03
N SER A 37 10.68 -1.95 9.37
CA SER A 37 9.95 -1.14 8.39
C SER A 37 10.84 -0.78 7.21
N ILE A 38 10.22 -0.67 6.03
CA ILE A 38 10.88 -0.29 4.78
C ILE A 38 11.35 1.16 4.90
N ASP A 39 12.66 1.34 4.89
CA ASP A 39 13.33 2.63 5.00
C ASP A 39 13.81 3.16 3.63
N GLU A 40 14.41 4.35 3.64
CA GLU A 40 15.01 4.98 2.46
C GLU A 40 16.01 4.05 1.76
N SER A 41 16.80 3.28 2.51
CA SER A 41 17.83 2.41 1.93
C SER A 41 17.23 1.26 1.12
N ALA A 42 16.11 0.69 1.58
CA ALA A 42 15.37 -0.33 0.87
C ALA A 42 14.76 0.22 -0.44
N VAL A 43 14.26 1.45 -0.41
CA VAL A 43 13.73 2.11 -1.62
C VAL A 43 14.85 2.42 -2.62
N LEU A 44 15.99 2.95 -2.17
CA LEU A 44 17.17 3.18 -3.04
C LEU A 44 17.68 1.87 -3.66
N ALA A 45 17.65 0.76 -2.91
CA ALA A 45 17.98 -0.55 -3.47
C ALA A 45 16.98 -0.98 -4.56
N ALA A 46 15.66 -0.74 -4.35
CA ALA A 46 14.63 -1.00 -5.34
C ALA A 46 14.82 -0.14 -6.60
N MET A 47 15.13 1.15 -6.44
CA MET A 47 15.43 2.08 -7.55
C MET A 47 16.64 1.64 -8.37
N SER A 48 17.60 0.95 -7.76
CA SER A 48 18.83 0.49 -8.39
C SER A 48 18.69 -0.87 -9.08
N LYS A 49 17.52 -1.53 -9.00
CA LYS A 49 17.32 -2.84 -9.64
C LYS A 49 17.47 -2.74 -11.15
N SER A 50 18.11 -3.76 -11.74
CA SER A 50 18.18 -3.93 -13.20
C SER A 50 16.79 -4.24 -13.78
N GLY A 51 16.56 -3.83 -15.02
CA GLY A 51 15.34 -4.13 -15.76
C GLY A 51 14.19 -3.14 -15.51
N ARG A 52 14.40 -2.08 -14.75
CA ARG A 52 13.43 -0.95 -14.66
C ARG A 52 13.34 -0.22 -16.00
N LEU A 53 12.18 0.37 -16.26
CA LEU A 53 11.96 1.18 -17.46
C LEU A 53 12.87 2.42 -17.44
N ALA A 54 13.38 2.82 -18.58
CA ALA A 54 14.25 3.99 -18.70
C ALA A 54 13.54 5.28 -18.25
N ASP A 55 12.29 5.44 -18.63
CA ASP A 55 11.44 6.59 -18.24
C ASP A 55 11.21 6.64 -16.73
N ASP A 56 11.12 5.48 -16.07
CA ASP A 56 11.00 5.41 -14.61
C ASP A 56 12.28 5.88 -13.92
N ILE A 57 13.43 5.48 -14.45
CA ILE A 57 14.74 5.90 -13.92
C ILE A 57 14.91 7.43 -14.07
N GLU A 58 14.51 7.99 -15.21
CA GLU A 58 14.53 9.45 -15.42
C GLU A 58 13.58 10.16 -14.44
N ARG A 59 12.42 9.55 -14.17
CA ARG A 59 11.40 10.08 -13.26
C ARG A 59 11.86 10.15 -11.79
N ASP A 60 12.75 9.26 -11.35
CA ASP A 60 13.15 9.12 -9.94
C ASP A 60 13.57 10.45 -9.30
N SER A 61 14.34 11.27 -10.00
CA SER A 61 14.88 12.54 -9.47
C SER A 61 13.79 13.56 -9.10
N ARG A 62 12.66 13.55 -9.80
CA ARG A 62 11.55 14.48 -9.55
C ARG A 62 10.46 13.87 -8.65
N SER A 63 10.26 12.56 -8.71
CA SER A 63 9.23 11.86 -7.93
C SER A 63 9.69 11.48 -6.53
N ARG A 64 11.01 11.46 -6.26
CA ARG A 64 11.60 11.23 -4.93
C ARG A 64 11.02 10.04 -4.17
N PRO A 65 10.92 8.83 -4.78
CA PRO A 65 10.27 7.69 -4.12
C PRO A 65 10.96 7.28 -2.81
N GLU A 66 12.25 7.55 -2.68
CA GLU A 66 13.04 7.32 -1.46
C GLU A 66 12.57 8.18 -0.26
N ALA A 67 11.93 9.31 -0.54
CA ALA A 67 11.33 10.16 0.48
C ALA A 67 9.84 9.85 0.70
N VAL A 68 9.15 9.31 -0.29
CA VAL A 68 7.69 9.08 -0.27
C VAL A 68 7.33 7.71 0.33
N ILE A 69 7.92 6.64 -0.19
CA ILE A 69 7.54 5.26 0.19
C ILE A 69 7.75 4.97 1.70
N PRO A 70 8.82 5.44 2.37
CA PRO A 70 8.99 5.22 3.81
C PRO A 70 7.88 5.81 4.68
N LEU A 71 7.15 6.82 4.20
CA LEU A 71 6.01 7.41 4.92
C LEU A 71 4.87 6.41 5.14
N LEU A 72 4.75 5.41 4.29
CA LEU A 72 3.77 4.32 4.42
C LEU A 72 4.06 3.40 5.60
N ASN A 73 5.30 3.36 6.10
CA ASN A 73 5.75 2.49 7.19
C ASN A 73 5.42 1.00 6.96
N LEU A 74 5.64 0.56 5.73
CA LEU A 74 5.41 -0.82 5.32
C LEU A 74 6.50 -1.75 5.87
N GLU A 75 6.16 -3.04 5.94
CA GLU A 75 7.10 -4.13 6.21
C GLU A 75 7.15 -5.09 5.01
N PRO A 76 8.21 -5.89 4.85
CA PRO A 76 8.22 -6.97 3.86
C PRO A 76 7.05 -7.94 4.08
N GLY A 77 6.30 -8.23 3.03
CA GLY A 77 5.09 -9.05 3.10
C GLY A 77 3.78 -8.27 3.14
N ASP A 78 3.83 -6.95 3.26
CA ASP A 78 2.64 -6.10 3.29
C ASP A 78 1.91 -6.03 1.94
N ARG A 79 0.63 -5.71 2.02
CA ARG A 79 -0.22 -5.43 0.88
C ARG A 79 -0.52 -3.94 0.80
N VAL A 80 -0.13 -3.31 -0.29
CA VAL A 80 -0.23 -1.86 -0.50
C VAL A 80 -0.93 -1.52 -1.81
N VAL A 81 -1.72 -0.46 -1.83
CA VAL A 81 -2.36 0.04 -3.06
C VAL A 81 -1.72 1.34 -3.53
N ASP A 82 -1.46 1.41 -4.84
CA ASP A 82 -1.11 2.62 -5.60
C ASP A 82 -2.39 3.09 -6.31
N ILE A 83 -3.05 4.10 -5.73
CA ILE A 83 -4.37 4.56 -6.18
C ILE A 83 -4.19 5.52 -7.36
N PHE A 84 -4.87 5.21 -8.47
CA PHE A 84 -4.72 5.92 -9.75
C PHE A 84 -3.26 5.94 -10.21
N GLY A 85 -2.56 4.80 -9.99
CA GLY A 85 -1.13 4.65 -10.30
C GLY A 85 -0.78 4.72 -11.77
N SER A 86 -1.79 4.82 -12.67
CA SER A 86 -1.63 4.99 -14.11
C SER A 86 -0.73 3.91 -14.73
N GLY A 87 0.45 4.25 -15.26
CA GLY A 87 1.42 3.30 -15.82
C GLY A 87 2.19 2.47 -14.79
N GLY A 88 1.96 2.65 -13.46
CA GLY A 88 2.46 1.78 -12.39
C GLY A 88 3.89 2.08 -11.93
N TYR A 89 4.35 3.29 -12.06
CA TYR A 89 5.69 3.69 -11.61
C TYR A 89 5.93 3.37 -10.12
N TYR A 90 5.04 3.86 -9.24
CA TYR A 90 5.14 3.55 -7.81
C TYR A 90 4.79 2.09 -7.52
N SER A 91 3.86 1.50 -8.27
CA SER A 91 3.48 0.10 -8.10
C SER A 91 4.68 -0.85 -8.24
N GLU A 92 5.59 -0.65 -9.22
CA GLU A 92 6.78 -1.49 -9.39
C GLU A 92 7.79 -1.31 -8.24
N LEU A 93 7.96 -0.10 -7.73
CA LEU A 93 8.80 0.16 -6.56
C LEU A 93 8.20 -0.43 -5.29
N LEU A 94 6.89 -0.26 -5.07
CA LEU A 94 6.16 -0.84 -3.94
C LEU A 94 6.26 -2.37 -3.95
N ALA A 95 5.99 -3.02 -5.09
CA ALA A 95 6.17 -4.46 -5.24
C ALA A 95 7.58 -4.92 -4.90
N SER A 96 8.57 -4.13 -5.33
CA SER A 96 9.98 -4.42 -5.05
C SER A 96 10.34 -4.36 -3.58
N VAL A 97 9.79 -3.42 -2.81
CA VAL A 97 10.13 -3.22 -1.40
C VAL A 97 9.34 -4.13 -0.47
N VAL A 98 8.06 -4.43 -0.78
CA VAL A 98 7.29 -5.41 0.01
C VAL A 98 7.72 -6.86 -0.28
N GLY A 99 8.40 -7.10 -1.40
CA GLY A 99 8.99 -8.39 -1.74
C GLY A 99 7.96 -9.44 -2.16
N GLU A 100 8.43 -10.67 -2.44
CA GLU A 100 7.61 -11.75 -3.03
C GLU A 100 6.44 -12.22 -2.16
N SER A 101 6.52 -12.02 -0.84
CA SER A 101 5.44 -12.37 0.10
C SER A 101 4.39 -11.28 0.25
N GLY A 102 4.66 -10.06 -0.24
CA GLY A 102 3.74 -8.94 -0.25
C GLY A 102 3.02 -8.77 -1.59
N GLU A 103 2.22 -7.71 -1.70
CA GLU A 103 1.48 -7.40 -2.93
C GLU A 103 1.38 -5.88 -3.13
N ALA A 104 1.66 -5.41 -4.34
CA ALA A 104 1.32 -4.06 -4.77
C ALA A 104 0.07 -4.12 -5.67
N VAL A 105 -0.99 -3.41 -5.27
CA VAL A 105 -2.21 -3.29 -6.06
C VAL A 105 -2.13 -2.02 -6.89
N LEU A 106 -2.02 -2.14 -8.20
CA LEU A 106 -2.12 -1.01 -9.13
C LEU A 106 -3.60 -0.75 -9.42
N HIS A 107 -4.17 0.22 -8.72
CA HIS A 107 -5.56 0.63 -8.92
C HIS A 107 -5.66 1.74 -9.96
N ASN A 108 -6.54 1.54 -10.93
CA ASN A 108 -6.92 2.56 -11.91
C ASN A 108 -8.44 2.59 -12.13
N ASN A 109 -8.95 3.71 -12.60
CA ASN A 109 -10.21 3.76 -13.32
C ASN A 109 -9.94 3.79 -14.84
N PRO A 110 -10.97 3.68 -15.71
CA PRO A 110 -10.76 3.70 -17.16
C PRO A 110 -10.03 4.93 -17.68
N GLY A 111 -10.15 6.08 -17.02
CA GLY A 111 -9.43 7.30 -17.40
C GLY A 111 -7.93 7.18 -17.14
N PHE A 112 -7.54 6.77 -15.93
CA PHE A 112 -6.15 6.55 -15.56
C PHE A 112 -5.54 5.36 -16.32
N GLU A 113 -6.33 4.31 -16.62
CA GLU A 113 -5.90 3.19 -17.46
C GLU A 113 -5.56 3.68 -18.88
N ALA A 114 -6.42 4.51 -19.48
CA ALA A 114 -6.19 5.07 -20.80
C ALA A 114 -5.02 6.06 -20.82
N TRP A 115 -4.88 6.86 -19.76
CA TRP A 115 -3.75 7.79 -19.60
C TRP A 115 -2.42 7.04 -19.50
N GLY A 116 -2.40 5.97 -18.73
CA GLY A 116 -1.20 5.15 -18.44
C GLY A 116 -0.91 4.07 -19.47
N ILE A 117 -1.67 3.96 -20.57
CA ILE A 117 -1.66 2.77 -21.46
C ILE A 117 -0.26 2.40 -21.97
N ASN A 118 0.57 3.37 -22.35
CA ASN A 118 1.91 3.10 -22.82
C ASN A 118 2.79 2.53 -21.70
N GLY A 119 2.78 3.15 -20.54
CA GLY A 119 3.52 2.65 -19.37
C GLY A 119 3.03 1.28 -18.90
N LEU A 120 1.73 1.00 -18.99
CA LEU A 120 1.17 -0.33 -18.69
C LEU A 120 1.66 -1.37 -19.71
N THR A 121 1.66 -1.03 -21.00
CA THR A 121 2.18 -1.89 -22.07
C THR A 121 3.66 -2.18 -21.84
N ASP A 122 4.48 -1.15 -21.66
CA ASP A 122 5.92 -1.30 -21.46
C ASP A 122 6.26 -2.08 -20.19
N ARG A 123 5.42 -1.99 -19.15
CA ARG A 123 5.64 -2.67 -17.88
C ARG A 123 5.19 -4.13 -17.89
N PHE A 124 4.09 -4.45 -18.55
CA PHE A 124 3.47 -5.78 -18.46
C PHE A 124 3.64 -6.64 -19.72
N ASP A 125 3.83 -6.05 -20.90
CA ASP A 125 4.00 -6.81 -22.13
C ASP A 125 5.43 -7.33 -22.27
N GLY A 126 5.59 -8.64 -22.06
CA GLY A 126 6.91 -9.29 -22.15
C GLY A 126 7.85 -9.07 -20.97
N ARG A 127 7.34 -8.47 -19.87
CA ARG A 127 8.03 -8.31 -18.58
C ARG A 127 7.25 -8.99 -17.47
N ASP A 128 7.98 -9.36 -16.44
CA ASP A 128 7.41 -9.74 -15.14
C ASP A 128 7.83 -8.67 -14.12
N PRO A 129 6.98 -7.68 -13.84
CA PRO A 129 7.31 -6.62 -12.89
C PRO A 129 7.19 -7.05 -11.41
N GLY A 130 6.97 -8.34 -11.16
CA GLY A 130 6.82 -8.91 -9.83
C GLY A 130 5.38 -9.00 -9.36
N ASN A 131 5.18 -8.97 -8.05
CA ASN A 131 3.92 -9.14 -7.34
C ASN A 131 2.97 -7.93 -7.45
N ILE A 132 2.68 -7.50 -8.67
CA ILE A 132 1.73 -6.42 -8.97
C ILE A 132 0.41 -7.01 -9.46
N THR A 133 -0.68 -6.68 -8.77
CA THR A 133 -2.04 -6.98 -9.22
C THR A 133 -2.68 -5.74 -9.84
N ARG A 134 -3.07 -5.82 -11.12
CA ARG A 134 -3.85 -4.75 -11.76
C ARG A 134 -5.30 -4.84 -11.31
N HIS A 135 -5.84 -3.71 -10.84
CA HIS A 135 -7.17 -3.61 -10.25
C HIS A 135 -7.92 -2.41 -10.84
N THR A 136 -8.62 -2.62 -11.94
CA THR A 136 -9.35 -1.54 -12.63
C THR A 136 -10.81 -1.54 -12.22
N ARG A 137 -11.31 -0.39 -11.74
CA ARG A 137 -12.69 -0.17 -11.33
C ARG A 137 -13.24 1.12 -11.93
N SER A 138 -14.55 1.26 -12.02
CA SER A 138 -15.19 2.44 -12.62
C SER A 138 -15.27 3.60 -11.62
N GLY A 139 -15.04 4.81 -12.11
CA GLY A 139 -15.18 6.04 -11.33
C GLY A 139 -14.25 6.08 -10.11
N ILE A 140 -14.85 6.28 -8.94
CA ILE A 140 -14.16 6.32 -7.64
C ILE A 140 -14.41 5.05 -6.80
N ASN A 141 -14.94 4.00 -7.41
CA ASN A 141 -15.15 2.73 -6.71
C ASN A 141 -13.80 2.03 -6.52
N LEU A 142 -13.38 1.84 -5.27
CA LEU A 142 -12.11 1.21 -4.97
C LEU A 142 -12.22 -0.32 -4.93
N ASP A 143 -13.30 -0.87 -4.34
CA ASP A 143 -13.55 -2.32 -4.24
C ASP A 143 -12.31 -3.12 -3.77
N LEU A 144 -11.67 -2.62 -2.71
CA LEU A 144 -10.41 -3.17 -2.19
C LEU A 144 -10.61 -4.18 -1.05
N GLY A 145 -11.87 -4.38 -0.62
CA GLY A 145 -12.22 -5.19 0.56
C GLY A 145 -12.01 -4.42 1.87
N GLU A 146 -12.44 -5.03 2.98
CA GLU A 146 -12.31 -4.45 4.32
C GLU A 146 -11.03 -4.97 5.00
N GLU A 147 -10.28 -4.10 5.67
CA GLU A 147 -9.06 -4.44 6.43
C GLU A 147 -8.06 -5.31 5.65
N THR A 148 -7.87 -5.02 4.36
CA THR A 148 -7.01 -5.81 3.48
C THR A 148 -5.66 -5.18 3.20
N LEU A 149 -5.51 -3.87 3.49
CA LEU A 149 -4.34 -3.09 3.11
C LEU A 149 -3.52 -2.65 4.33
N ASP A 150 -2.21 -2.77 4.22
CA ASP A 150 -1.25 -2.23 5.18
C ASP A 150 -0.89 -0.78 4.86
N GLY A 151 -1.02 -0.38 3.59
CA GLY A 151 -0.80 0.98 3.15
C GLY A 151 -1.55 1.35 1.87
N ALA A 152 -1.75 2.64 1.68
CA ALA A 152 -2.31 3.22 0.47
C ALA A 152 -1.54 4.47 0.08
N LEU A 153 -1.21 4.59 -1.19
CA LEU A 153 -0.51 5.73 -1.77
C LEU A 153 -1.35 6.35 -2.88
N ILE A 154 -1.45 7.66 -2.91
CA ILE A 154 -1.93 8.43 -4.06
C ILE A 154 -0.95 9.55 -4.36
N VAL A 155 -0.52 9.66 -5.62
CA VAL A 155 0.48 10.66 -6.03
C VAL A 155 -0.03 11.43 -7.24
N MET A 156 -0.18 12.75 -7.08
CA MET A 156 -0.59 13.68 -8.14
C MET A 156 -1.93 13.29 -8.81
N ALA A 157 -2.88 12.79 -8.01
CA ALA A 157 -4.18 12.35 -8.51
C ALA A 157 -5.35 12.64 -7.54
N LEU A 158 -5.10 13.04 -6.30
CA LEU A 158 -6.18 13.36 -5.35
C LEU A 158 -6.96 14.60 -5.80
N HIS A 159 -6.28 15.61 -6.35
CA HIS A 159 -6.91 16.83 -6.86
C HIS A 159 -7.93 16.56 -7.96
N ASP A 160 -7.77 15.49 -8.76
CA ASP A 160 -8.71 15.11 -9.80
C ASP A 160 -10.12 14.78 -9.27
N LEU A 161 -10.22 14.37 -8.00
CA LEU A 161 -11.52 14.11 -7.35
C LEU A 161 -12.36 15.38 -7.16
N TYR A 162 -11.71 16.54 -7.13
CA TYR A 162 -12.38 17.84 -6.95
C TYR A 162 -12.70 18.53 -8.27
N VAL A 163 -12.19 18.01 -9.40
CA VAL A 163 -12.41 18.58 -10.71
C VAL A 163 -13.66 17.98 -11.35
N VAL A 164 -14.49 18.83 -11.99
CA VAL A 164 -15.61 18.37 -12.79
C VAL A 164 -15.06 17.76 -14.09
N PRO A 165 -15.29 16.48 -14.39
CA PRO A 165 -14.82 15.89 -15.62
C PRO A 165 -15.44 16.58 -16.83
N THR A 166 -14.61 16.92 -17.80
CA THR A 166 -15.02 17.61 -19.03
C THR A 166 -14.64 16.82 -20.28
N ARG A 167 -15.35 17.06 -21.35
CA ARG A 167 -15.05 16.53 -22.69
C ARG A 167 -15.07 17.64 -23.70
N TYR A 168 -14.15 17.63 -24.67
CA TYR A 168 -14.18 18.52 -25.81
C TYR A 168 -15.29 18.11 -26.77
N ASP A 169 -16.22 19.02 -27.08
CA ASP A 169 -17.38 18.76 -27.94
C ASP A 169 -17.15 19.14 -29.41
N GLY A 170 -15.99 19.68 -29.74
CA GLY A 170 -15.60 20.20 -31.04
C GLY A 170 -15.39 21.72 -31.05
N GLU A 171 -15.91 22.43 -30.07
CA GLU A 171 -15.78 23.88 -29.91
C GLU A 171 -15.20 24.28 -28.57
N ARG A 172 -15.59 23.56 -27.49
CA ARG A 172 -15.17 23.85 -26.10
C ARG A 172 -15.18 22.61 -25.22
N TYR A 173 -14.59 22.71 -24.02
CA TYR A 173 -14.75 21.71 -23.00
C TYR A 173 -16.08 21.88 -22.27
N VAL A 174 -16.88 20.82 -22.23
CA VAL A 174 -18.19 20.78 -21.57
C VAL A 174 -18.20 19.76 -20.45
N PRO A 175 -18.82 20.03 -19.29
CA PRO A 175 -18.96 19.05 -18.22
C PRO A 175 -19.64 17.78 -18.69
N VAL A 176 -19.12 16.62 -18.33
CA VAL A 176 -19.70 15.30 -18.65
C VAL A 176 -20.10 14.51 -17.40
N GLY A 177 -20.03 15.13 -16.23
CA GLY A 177 -20.39 14.52 -14.97
C GLY A 177 -20.44 15.54 -13.83
N ASN A 178 -20.53 15.01 -12.63
CA ASN A 178 -20.41 15.77 -11.39
C ASN A 178 -19.02 15.54 -10.78
N PRO A 179 -18.55 16.42 -9.89
CA PRO A 179 -17.38 16.14 -9.07
C PRO A 179 -17.53 14.82 -8.33
N ALA A 180 -16.43 14.15 -8.05
CA ALA A 180 -16.46 12.92 -7.29
C ALA A 180 -16.98 13.16 -5.85
N ASN A 181 -17.67 12.17 -5.29
CA ASN A 181 -17.98 12.17 -3.86
C ASN A 181 -16.72 11.78 -3.07
N VAL A 182 -15.91 12.78 -2.70
CA VAL A 182 -14.64 12.58 -2.00
C VAL A 182 -14.86 11.89 -0.64
N GLY A 183 -15.96 12.22 0.06
CA GLY A 183 -16.31 11.55 1.32
C GLY A 183 -16.46 10.05 1.13
N TYR A 184 -17.24 9.62 0.13
CA TYR A 184 -17.41 8.21 -0.19
C TYR A 184 -16.08 7.52 -0.60
N PHE A 185 -15.24 8.22 -1.39
CA PHE A 185 -13.92 7.71 -1.74
C PHE A 185 -13.05 7.45 -0.49
N LEU A 186 -12.99 8.42 0.42
CA LEU A 186 -12.21 8.30 1.66
C LEU A 186 -12.77 7.24 2.62
N GLU A 187 -14.09 7.08 2.68
CA GLU A 187 -14.73 6.02 3.47
C GLU A 187 -14.33 4.63 3.00
N GLN A 188 -14.35 4.38 1.67
CA GLN A 188 -13.91 3.10 1.12
C GLN A 188 -12.44 2.82 1.45
N LEU A 189 -11.58 3.84 1.37
CA LEU A 189 -10.17 3.71 1.69
C LEU A 189 -9.95 3.41 3.17
N LEU A 190 -10.66 4.13 4.05
CA LEU A 190 -10.58 3.89 5.50
C LEU A 190 -11.02 2.48 5.86
N MET A 191 -12.07 1.96 5.22
CA MET A 191 -12.52 0.59 5.42
C MET A 191 -11.51 -0.44 4.91
N ALA A 192 -10.81 -0.15 3.83
CA ALA A 192 -9.83 -1.07 3.25
C ALA A 192 -8.53 -1.15 4.05
N LEU A 193 -8.16 -0.09 4.78
CA LEU A 193 -6.96 -0.07 5.59
C LEU A 193 -7.13 -0.90 6.88
N LYS A 194 -6.14 -1.73 7.17
CA LYS A 194 -6.01 -2.40 8.46
C LYS A 194 -5.76 -1.39 9.58
N ALA A 195 -5.99 -1.80 10.83
CA ALA A 195 -5.61 -1.00 11.99
C ALA A 195 -4.10 -0.70 11.99
N GLY A 196 -3.73 0.57 11.99
CA GLY A 196 -2.34 1.03 11.89
C GLY A 196 -1.85 1.25 10.46
N GLY A 197 -2.60 0.83 9.45
CA GLY A 197 -2.30 1.11 8.04
C GLY A 197 -2.28 2.61 7.74
N ARG A 198 -1.47 3.03 6.78
CA ARG A 198 -1.28 4.44 6.46
C ARG A 198 -1.76 4.79 5.05
N PHE A 199 -2.40 5.95 4.95
CA PHE A 199 -2.68 6.60 3.69
C PHE A 199 -1.73 7.77 3.50
N VAL A 200 -0.94 7.72 2.42
CA VAL A 200 0.01 8.77 2.04
C VAL A 200 -0.50 9.46 0.79
N VAL A 201 -0.55 10.78 0.85
CA VAL A 201 -0.93 11.66 -0.25
C VAL A 201 0.26 12.53 -0.62
N VAL A 202 0.60 12.56 -1.89
CA VAL A 202 1.54 13.52 -2.48
C VAL A 202 0.79 14.25 -3.59
N ASP A 203 0.63 15.55 -3.43
CA ASP A 203 -0.09 16.36 -4.40
C ASP A 203 0.46 17.78 -4.45
N HIS A 204 -0.10 18.62 -5.30
CA HIS A 204 0.24 20.03 -5.40
C HIS A 204 0.01 20.78 -4.09
N ASP A 205 0.91 21.72 -3.78
CA ASP A 205 0.69 22.71 -2.73
C ASP A 205 -0.25 23.78 -3.29
N GLY A 206 -1.50 23.73 -2.89
CA GLY A 206 -2.54 24.65 -3.37
C GLY A 206 -2.36 26.05 -2.79
N ASN A 207 -2.80 27.07 -3.53
CA ASN A 207 -2.90 28.41 -2.99
C ASN A 207 -3.95 28.43 -1.85
N PRO A 208 -3.57 28.71 -0.59
CA PRO A 208 -4.51 28.72 0.53
C PRO A 208 -5.62 29.77 0.43
N GLN A 209 -5.56 30.66 -0.56
CA GLN A 209 -6.56 31.69 -0.82
C GLN A 209 -7.51 31.30 -1.99
N SER A 210 -7.24 30.20 -2.69
CA SER A 210 -8.13 29.67 -3.71
C SER A 210 -9.25 28.82 -3.08
N ASP A 211 -10.44 28.87 -3.65
CA ASP A 211 -11.48 27.90 -3.33
C ASP A 211 -11.13 26.53 -3.94
N ASN A 212 -11.83 25.48 -3.52
CA ASN A 212 -11.58 24.09 -3.95
C ASN A 212 -11.83 23.87 -5.46
N PHE A 213 -12.27 24.88 -6.21
CA PHE A 213 -12.63 24.79 -7.63
C PHE A 213 -11.58 25.42 -8.55
N THR A 214 -10.59 26.11 -8.01
CA THR A 214 -9.53 26.78 -8.77
C THR A 214 -8.25 25.97 -8.93
N VAL A 215 -8.25 24.71 -8.57
CA VAL A 215 -7.09 23.79 -8.69
C VAL A 215 -6.66 23.59 -10.16
N SER A 216 -7.51 23.93 -11.12
CA SER A 216 -7.20 23.85 -12.57
C SER A 216 -6.31 24.99 -13.07
N GLU A 217 -5.95 25.96 -12.23
CA GLU A 217 -5.09 27.11 -12.60
C GLU A 217 -3.64 26.99 -12.05
N LEU A 218 -3.33 25.85 -11.46
CA LEU A 218 -1.97 25.49 -11.01
C LEU A 218 -1.27 24.66 -12.08
#